data_0415bcf96c7b59ddf4b3e9b8dd6eb7b2
#
_entry.id   0415bcf96c7b59ddf4b3e9b8dd6eb7b2
#
_cell.length_a   1.000
_cell.length_b   1.000
_cell.length_c   1.000
_cell.angle_alpha   90.00
_cell.angle_beta   90.00
_cell.angle_gamma   90.00
#
_symmetry.space_group_name_H-M   'P 1'
#
loop_
_entity.id
_entity.type
_entity.pdbx_description
1 polymer ?
#
loop_
_entity_poly.entity_id
_entity_poly.type
_entity_poly.pdbx_seq_one_letter_code
_entity_poly.pdbx_strand_id
1 'polypeptide(L)'
;WGAYHAPKIMAEANGALTRIFGWETDAHGEEYRRFLQSFLPQLRERLRMLGVEDHCVFHISDEPGEEQLDSYLQAKQVVGSALSGCTIIDALSHYAFYESGAVEHPVCATDHIEPFLEHEVPDLWAYYCCCQHREVSNRFLSMPSARNRIIGVQLFWYGIAGFLQWGFNFYNNPV
;
A
#
# COMPACT_ATOMS: atom_id res chain seq x y z
N TRP A 1 4.06 3.20 8.12
CA TRP A 1 3.48 1.90 8.43
C TRP A 1 4.43 0.83 7.86
N GLY A 2 5.31 0.31 8.65
CA GLY A 2 6.21 -0.74 8.18
C GLY A 2 5.67 -2.12 8.57
N ALA A 3 6.19 -3.17 7.97
CA ALA A 3 5.84 -4.56 8.27
C ALA A 3 6.08 -4.97 9.75
N TYR A 4 6.70 -4.10 10.54
CA TYR A 4 6.96 -4.33 11.98
C TYR A 4 5.85 -3.87 12.91
N HIS A 5 5.03 -2.91 12.45
CA HIS A 5 4.11 -2.21 13.33
C HIS A 5 2.67 -2.36 12.85
N ALA A 6 1.78 -2.68 13.77
CA ALA A 6 0.36 -2.64 13.49
C ALA A 6 -0.12 -1.20 13.25
N PRO A 7 -1.10 -0.98 12.37
CA PRO A 7 -1.73 0.32 12.25
C PRO A 7 -2.47 0.68 13.54
N LYS A 8 -2.72 1.98 13.71
CA LYS A 8 -3.52 2.46 14.83
C LYS A 8 -4.98 2.03 14.63
N ILE A 9 -5.46 1.10 15.44
CA ILE A 9 -6.83 0.62 15.44
C ILE A 9 -7.58 1.21 16.63
N MET A 10 -8.72 1.84 16.33
CA MET A 10 -9.64 2.36 17.33
C MET A 10 -10.89 1.49 17.36
N ALA A 11 -11.39 1.19 18.55
CA ALA A 11 -12.65 0.48 18.75
C ALA A 11 -13.54 1.23 19.75
N GLU A 12 -14.83 1.15 19.56
CA GLU A 12 -15.79 1.62 20.55
C GLU A 12 -15.96 0.55 21.63
N ALA A 13 -15.64 0.92 22.87
CA ALA A 13 -15.83 0.07 24.04
C ALA A 13 -16.52 0.90 25.12
N ASN A 14 -17.66 0.40 25.64
CA ASN A 14 -18.45 1.07 26.67
C ASN A 14 -18.83 2.52 26.34
N GLY A 15 -19.13 2.80 25.06
CA GLY A 15 -19.50 4.14 24.59
C GLY A 15 -18.32 5.11 24.44
N ALA A 16 -17.11 4.65 24.60
CA ALA A 16 -15.89 5.44 24.41
C ALA A 16 -15.00 4.87 23.30
N LEU A 17 -14.44 5.74 22.47
CA LEU A 17 -13.49 5.36 21.44
C LEU A 17 -12.12 5.09 22.09
N THR A 18 -11.66 3.85 22.02
CA THR A 18 -10.44 3.39 22.68
C THR A 18 -9.47 2.83 21.64
N ARG A 19 -8.18 3.18 21.77
CA ARG A 19 -7.13 2.57 20.94
C ARG A 19 -6.84 1.15 21.44
N ILE A 20 -6.96 0.17 20.54
CA ILE A 20 -6.67 -1.24 20.85
C ILE A 20 -5.34 -1.72 20.28
N PHE A 21 -4.87 -1.14 19.15
CA PHE A 21 -3.56 -1.39 18.55
C PHE A 21 -2.92 -0.10 18.09
N GLY A 22 -1.61 -0.09 17.93
CA GLY A 22 -0.84 1.05 17.46
C GLY A 22 0.59 0.68 17.09
N TRP A 23 1.43 1.68 16.92
CA TRP A 23 2.82 1.54 16.48
C TRP A 23 3.70 0.69 17.42
N GLU A 24 3.33 0.56 18.68
CA GLU A 24 3.99 -0.29 19.66
C GLU A 24 3.58 -1.77 19.55
N THR A 25 2.55 -2.06 18.75
CA THR A 25 2.03 -3.43 18.59
C THR A 25 2.81 -4.15 17.51
N ASP A 26 3.33 -5.32 17.84
CA ASP A 26 3.97 -6.22 16.89
C ASP A 26 2.95 -6.70 15.83
N ALA A 27 3.21 -6.38 14.56
CA ALA A 27 2.35 -6.78 13.44
C ALA A 27 2.28 -8.31 13.24
N HIS A 28 3.25 -9.05 13.75
CA HIS A 28 3.28 -10.53 13.71
C HIS A 28 2.81 -11.17 15.01
N GLY A 29 2.55 -10.34 16.05
CA GLY A 29 2.15 -10.78 17.37
C GLY A 29 0.84 -11.54 17.38
N GLU A 30 0.71 -12.50 18.30
CA GLU A 30 -0.45 -13.39 18.39
C GLU A 30 -1.77 -12.64 18.63
N GLU A 31 -1.75 -11.56 19.40
CA GLU A 31 -2.93 -10.76 19.70
C GLU A 31 -3.44 -10.04 18.46
N TYR A 32 -2.54 -9.42 17.68
CA TYR A 32 -2.90 -8.74 16.44
C TYR A 32 -3.34 -9.74 15.37
N ARG A 33 -2.70 -10.90 15.30
CA ARG A 33 -3.12 -11.99 14.41
C ARG A 33 -4.56 -12.44 14.70
N ARG A 34 -4.92 -12.69 15.96
CA ARG A 34 -6.30 -13.06 16.35
C ARG A 34 -7.30 -11.99 15.96
N PHE A 35 -6.95 -10.73 16.16
CA PHE A 35 -7.79 -9.62 15.73
C PHE A 35 -8.03 -9.68 14.22
N LEU A 36 -6.98 -9.77 13.40
CA LEU A 36 -7.09 -9.80 11.95
C LEU A 36 -7.88 -11.02 11.44
N GLN A 37 -7.66 -12.18 12.04
CA GLN A 37 -8.41 -13.40 11.72
C GLN A 37 -9.91 -13.30 12.03
N SER A 38 -10.28 -12.49 12.99
CA SER A 38 -11.69 -12.20 13.29
C SER A 38 -12.26 -11.06 12.44
N PHE A 39 -11.49 -9.98 12.26
CA PHE A 39 -11.92 -8.75 11.61
C PHE A 39 -12.03 -8.88 10.08
N LEU A 40 -11.00 -9.41 9.43
CA LEU A 40 -10.95 -9.44 7.97
C LEU A 40 -12.09 -10.24 7.31
N PRO A 41 -12.48 -11.43 7.80
CA PRO A 41 -13.63 -12.13 7.26
C PRO A 41 -14.95 -11.33 7.39
N GLN A 42 -15.14 -10.63 8.51
CA GLN A 42 -16.32 -9.79 8.73
C GLN A 42 -16.31 -8.55 7.81
N LEU A 43 -15.15 -7.93 7.63
CA LEU A 43 -14.99 -6.83 6.69
C LEU A 43 -15.35 -7.28 5.27
N ARG A 44 -14.79 -8.40 4.80
CA ARG A 44 -15.07 -8.95 3.47
C ARG A 44 -16.54 -9.27 3.27
N GLU A 45 -17.16 -9.89 4.26
CA GLU A 45 -18.61 -10.16 4.21
C GLU A 45 -19.41 -8.86 4.08
N ARG A 46 -19.02 -7.83 4.83
CA ARG A 46 -19.67 -6.51 4.70
C ARG A 46 -19.48 -5.88 3.33
N LEU A 47 -18.28 -5.97 2.75
CA LEU A 47 -17.99 -5.47 1.40
C LEU A 47 -18.79 -6.23 0.33
N ARG A 48 -18.95 -7.56 0.48
CA ARG A 48 -19.82 -8.37 -0.40
C ARG A 48 -21.27 -7.95 -0.31
N MET A 49 -21.79 -7.78 0.90
CA MET A 49 -23.18 -7.32 1.11
C MET A 49 -23.43 -5.95 0.49
N LEU A 50 -22.40 -5.09 0.41
CA LEU A 50 -22.47 -3.78 -0.23
C LEU A 50 -22.24 -3.84 -1.76
N GLY A 51 -21.87 -5.00 -2.31
CA GLY A 51 -21.57 -5.18 -3.72
C GLY A 51 -20.30 -4.48 -4.20
N VAL A 52 -19.33 -4.25 -3.31
CA VAL A 52 -18.11 -3.49 -3.61
C VAL A 52 -16.82 -4.30 -3.40
N GLU A 53 -16.88 -5.55 -2.95
CA GLU A 53 -15.67 -6.35 -2.67
C GLU A 53 -14.74 -6.43 -3.89
N ASP A 54 -15.27 -6.63 -5.09
CA ASP A 54 -14.52 -6.74 -6.33
C ASP A 54 -13.86 -5.42 -6.78
N HIS A 55 -14.22 -4.32 -6.14
CA HIS A 55 -13.63 -3.00 -6.36
C HIS A 55 -12.69 -2.57 -5.23
N CYS A 56 -12.44 -3.47 -4.27
CA CYS A 56 -11.54 -3.21 -3.15
C CYS A 56 -10.17 -3.82 -3.40
N VAL A 57 -9.13 -3.09 -3.04
CA VAL A 57 -7.77 -3.58 -2.95
C VAL A 57 -7.32 -3.53 -1.49
N PHE A 58 -6.46 -4.46 -1.12
CA PHE A 58 -5.89 -4.54 0.21
C PHE A 58 -4.39 -4.28 0.13
N HIS A 59 -3.79 -3.90 1.25
CA HIS A 59 -2.34 -3.75 1.35
C HIS A 59 -1.83 -4.31 2.69
N ILE A 60 -0.55 -4.69 2.71
CA ILE A 60 0.11 -5.31 3.87
C ILE A 60 1.04 -4.32 4.55
N SER A 61 1.84 -3.61 3.77
CA SER A 61 2.82 -2.66 4.29
C SER A 61 3.01 -1.51 3.31
N ASP A 62 3.32 -0.34 3.85
CA ASP A 62 3.56 0.87 3.09
C ASP A 62 5.06 1.13 2.99
N GLU A 63 5.58 1.26 1.78
CA GLU A 63 6.97 1.57 1.45
C GLU A 63 8.01 0.74 2.26
N PRO A 64 7.90 -0.61 2.29
CA PRO A 64 8.87 -1.42 3.02
C PRO A 64 10.28 -1.29 2.41
N GLY A 65 11.30 -1.15 3.25
CA GLY A 65 12.70 -1.23 2.85
C GLY A 65 13.10 -2.68 2.54
N GLU A 66 14.18 -2.87 1.78
CA GLU A 66 14.63 -4.21 1.36
C GLU A 66 14.95 -5.11 2.56
N GLU A 67 15.48 -4.53 3.63
CA GLU A 67 15.76 -5.23 4.89
C GLU A 67 14.50 -5.75 5.60
N GLN A 68 13.33 -5.29 5.18
CA GLN A 68 12.03 -5.68 5.75
C GLN A 68 11.34 -6.82 5.00
N LEU A 69 11.98 -7.41 3.98
CA LEU A 69 11.37 -8.45 3.16
C LEU A 69 10.89 -9.65 4.01
N ASP A 70 11.69 -10.13 4.94
CA ASP A 70 11.32 -11.25 5.80
C ASP A 70 10.11 -10.92 6.69
N SER A 71 10.08 -9.73 7.28
CA SER A 71 8.96 -9.30 8.12
C SER A 71 7.69 -9.05 7.30
N TYR A 72 7.84 -8.57 6.07
CA TYR A 72 6.74 -8.45 5.11
C TYR A 72 6.12 -9.82 4.80
N LEU A 73 6.93 -10.82 4.52
CA LEU A 73 6.47 -12.19 4.26
C LEU A 73 5.73 -12.79 5.46
N GLN A 74 6.20 -12.52 6.68
CA GLN A 74 5.50 -12.91 7.91
C GLN A 74 4.13 -12.22 8.04
N ALA A 75 4.06 -10.91 7.78
CA ALA A 75 2.80 -10.16 7.79
C ALA A 75 1.83 -10.69 6.71
N LYS A 76 2.33 -10.99 5.51
CA LYS A 76 1.55 -11.62 4.42
C LYS A 76 0.95 -12.96 4.88
N GLN A 77 1.70 -13.79 5.61
CA GLN A 77 1.19 -15.06 6.15
C GLN A 77 0.06 -14.86 7.16
N VAL A 78 0.13 -13.83 7.99
CA VAL A 78 -0.93 -13.54 8.98
C VAL A 78 -2.27 -13.29 8.32
N VAL A 79 -2.30 -12.60 7.19
CA VAL A 79 -3.53 -12.24 6.48
C VAL A 79 -3.91 -13.21 5.35
N GLY A 80 -2.99 -14.07 4.92
CA GLY A 80 -3.10 -14.85 3.67
C GLY A 80 -4.40 -15.62 3.51
N SER A 81 -4.85 -16.34 4.56
CA SER A 81 -6.11 -17.09 4.49
C SER A 81 -7.34 -16.18 4.45
N ALA A 82 -7.32 -15.08 5.18
CA ALA A 82 -8.43 -14.14 5.25
C ALA A 82 -8.59 -13.31 3.98
N LEU A 83 -7.49 -13.01 3.29
CA LEU A 83 -7.46 -12.24 2.05
C LEU A 83 -7.27 -13.11 0.79
N SER A 84 -7.44 -14.42 0.90
CA SER A 84 -7.38 -15.31 -0.27
C SER A 84 -8.36 -14.88 -1.36
N GLY A 85 -7.85 -14.73 -2.59
CA GLY A 85 -8.61 -14.26 -3.74
C GLY A 85 -8.86 -12.74 -3.80
N CYS A 86 -8.36 -11.97 -2.84
CA CYS A 86 -8.39 -10.51 -2.90
C CYS A 86 -7.15 -9.98 -3.63
N THR A 87 -7.30 -8.86 -4.32
CA THR A 87 -6.17 -8.12 -4.89
C THR A 87 -5.41 -7.39 -3.78
N ILE A 88 -4.12 -7.68 -3.66
CA ILE A 88 -3.21 -7.02 -2.72
C ILE A 88 -2.24 -6.18 -3.53
N ILE A 89 -2.17 -4.89 -3.21
CA ILE A 89 -1.23 -3.93 -3.80
C ILE A 89 -0.39 -3.33 -2.68
N ASP A 90 0.88 -3.08 -2.93
CA ASP A 90 1.72 -2.36 -1.98
C ASP A 90 2.62 -1.35 -2.67
N ALA A 91 2.70 -0.14 -2.10
CA ALA A 91 3.62 0.90 -2.51
C ALA A 91 5.05 0.50 -2.11
N LEU A 92 5.99 0.49 -3.07
CA LEU A 92 7.36 0.07 -2.82
C LEU A 92 8.37 0.64 -3.82
N SER A 93 9.63 0.64 -3.43
CA SER A 93 10.76 1.10 -4.26
C SER A 93 11.71 -0.03 -4.66
N HIS A 94 11.64 -1.19 -4.00
CA HIS A 94 12.60 -2.28 -4.17
C HIS A 94 11.99 -3.43 -5.00
N TYR A 95 12.57 -3.70 -6.16
CA TYR A 95 12.14 -4.76 -7.09
C TYR A 95 12.18 -6.16 -6.45
N ALA A 96 13.07 -6.38 -5.47
CA ALA A 96 13.22 -7.67 -4.76
C ALA A 96 11.91 -8.19 -4.16
N PHE A 97 10.97 -7.32 -3.78
CA PHE A 97 9.65 -7.74 -3.29
C PHE A 97 8.80 -8.41 -4.37
N TYR A 98 8.90 -7.94 -5.61
CA TYR A 98 8.24 -8.57 -6.74
C TYR A 98 8.96 -9.84 -7.17
N GLU A 99 10.28 -9.78 -7.33
CA GLU A 99 11.12 -10.91 -7.74
C GLU A 99 10.98 -12.12 -6.81
N SER A 100 10.89 -11.88 -5.50
CA SER A 100 10.66 -12.95 -4.51
C SER A 100 9.23 -13.50 -4.48
N GLY A 101 8.27 -12.88 -5.21
CA GLY A 101 6.85 -13.22 -5.12
C GLY A 101 6.17 -12.73 -3.84
N ALA A 102 6.83 -11.88 -3.06
CA ALA A 102 6.23 -11.28 -1.87
C ALA A 102 5.07 -10.36 -2.25
N VAL A 103 5.22 -9.54 -3.29
CA VAL A 103 4.19 -8.65 -3.83
C VAL A 103 3.86 -9.07 -5.26
N GLU A 104 2.59 -9.32 -5.54
CA GLU A 104 2.11 -9.73 -6.87
C GLU A 104 1.72 -8.53 -7.73
N HIS A 105 1.19 -7.48 -7.12
CA HIS A 105 0.76 -6.25 -7.79
C HIS A 105 1.49 -5.03 -7.19
N PRO A 106 2.73 -4.77 -7.62
CA PRO A 106 3.52 -3.68 -7.08
C PRO A 106 2.99 -2.32 -7.55
N VAL A 107 2.99 -1.35 -6.63
CA VAL A 107 2.79 0.06 -6.92
C VAL A 107 4.13 0.75 -6.77
N CYS A 108 4.85 0.95 -7.86
CA CYS A 108 6.25 1.36 -7.83
C CYS A 108 6.41 2.87 -7.69
N ALA A 109 7.36 3.31 -6.86
CA ALA A 109 7.78 4.71 -6.82
C ALA A 109 8.37 5.12 -8.17
N THR A 110 7.97 6.28 -8.70
CA THR A 110 8.36 6.73 -10.04
C THR A 110 9.86 6.92 -10.23
N ASP A 111 10.61 7.15 -9.16
CA ASP A 111 12.08 7.27 -9.18
C ASP A 111 12.82 5.93 -9.00
N HIS A 112 12.08 4.82 -8.89
CA HIS A 112 12.60 3.45 -8.77
C HIS A 112 11.95 2.50 -9.79
N ILE A 113 11.35 3.05 -10.85
CA ILE A 113 10.50 2.29 -11.77
C ILE A 113 11.28 1.46 -12.79
N GLU A 114 12.54 1.84 -13.10
CA GLU A 114 13.32 1.21 -14.16
C GLU A 114 13.41 -0.33 -14.04
N PRO A 115 13.76 -0.94 -12.89
CA PRO A 115 13.83 -2.40 -12.80
C PRO A 115 12.50 -3.10 -13.12
N PHE A 116 11.38 -2.48 -12.76
CA PHE A 116 10.05 -3.05 -13.05
C PHE A 116 9.70 -2.96 -14.53
N LEU A 117 10.12 -1.90 -15.22
CA LEU A 117 9.94 -1.75 -16.66
C LEU A 117 10.86 -2.69 -17.45
N GLU A 118 12.13 -2.82 -17.03
CA GLU A 118 13.10 -3.71 -17.66
C GLU A 118 12.68 -5.20 -17.62
N HIS A 119 11.97 -5.60 -16.55
CA HIS A 119 11.43 -6.94 -16.39
C HIS A 119 9.98 -7.09 -16.88
N GLU A 120 9.45 -6.06 -17.55
CA GLU A 120 8.10 -6.08 -18.15
C GLU A 120 7.02 -6.53 -17.16
N VAL A 121 7.06 -6.01 -15.90
CA VAL A 121 6.08 -6.38 -14.87
C VAL A 121 4.66 -6.07 -15.37
N PRO A 122 3.77 -7.07 -15.46
CA PRO A 122 2.43 -6.86 -15.99
C PRO A 122 1.57 -6.05 -15.02
N ASP A 123 0.65 -5.27 -15.56
CA ASP A 123 -0.31 -4.46 -14.79
C ASP A 123 0.36 -3.56 -13.74
N LEU A 124 1.58 -3.08 -14.02
CA LEU A 124 2.36 -2.25 -13.12
C LEU A 124 1.62 -0.96 -12.77
N TRP A 125 1.54 -0.64 -11.49
CA TRP A 125 1.10 0.66 -11.01
C TRP A 125 2.29 1.51 -10.59
N ALA A 126 2.08 2.81 -10.56
CA ALA A 126 3.09 3.76 -10.10
C ALA A 126 2.51 4.75 -9.08
N TYR A 127 3.38 5.34 -8.28
CA TYR A 127 3.02 6.44 -7.40
C TYR A 127 4.16 7.46 -7.29
N TYR A 128 3.85 8.63 -6.82
CA TYR A 128 4.80 9.57 -6.27
C TYR A 128 4.29 10.17 -4.96
N CYS A 129 5.21 10.56 -4.11
CA CYS A 129 4.94 11.21 -2.84
C CYS A 129 5.91 12.39 -2.63
N CYS A 130 6.32 12.66 -1.41
CA CYS A 130 7.20 13.77 -1.08
C CYS A 130 8.65 13.58 -1.54
N CYS A 131 9.10 12.34 -1.71
CA CYS A 131 10.50 12.02 -2.06
C CYS A 131 10.78 12.13 -3.56
N GLN A 132 9.80 11.93 -4.42
CA GLN A 132 9.92 11.95 -5.88
C GLN A 132 9.92 13.40 -6.40
N HIS A 133 11.03 14.11 -6.29
CA HIS A 133 11.06 15.56 -6.59
C HIS A 133 12.22 16.02 -7.48
N ARG A 134 13.19 15.16 -7.83
CA ARG A 134 14.37 15.55 -8.60
C ARG A 134 14.18 15.31 -10.10
N GLU A 135 14.36 14.10 -10.56
CA GLU A 135 14.43 13.74 -11.98
C GLU A 135 13.10 13.29 -12.56
N VAL A 136 12.14 12.95 -11.69
CA VAL A 136 10.82 12.44 -12.09
C VAL A 136 9.74 13.50 -11.98
N SER A 137 8.61 13.25 -12.64
CA SER A 137 7.42 14.10 -12.55
C SER A 137 6.83 14.08 -11.15
N ASN A 138 6.33 15.23 -10.70
CA ASN A 138 5.52 15.34 -9.50
C ASN A 138 4.70 16.64 -9.56
N ARG A 139 3.82 16.88 -8.61
CA ARG A 139 2.89 18.00 -8.57
C ARG A 139 3.15 19.03 -7.46
N PHE A 140 4.40 19.25 -7.10
CA PHE A 140 4.74 20.33 -6.17
C PHE A 140 4.53 21.70 -6.81
N LEU A 141 4.03 22.66 -6.04
CA LEU A 141 3.87 24.05 -6.49
C LEU A 141 5.20 24.68 -6.95
N SER A 142 6.31 24.26 -6.39
CA SER A 142 7.66 24.72 -6.75
C SER A 142 8.16 24.16 -8.07
N MET A 143 7.52 23.14 -8.64
CA MET A 143 7.91 22.56 -9.90
C MET A 143 7.28 23.25 -11.10
N PRO A 144 7.96 23.30 -12.25
CA PRO A 144 7.37 23.77 -13.50
C PRO A 144 6.07 23.01 -13.80
N SER A 145 5.04 23.71 -14.22
CA SER A 145 3.72 23.12 -14.51
C SER A 145 3.74 22.01 -15.55
N ALA A 146 4.73 21.99 -16.44
CA ALA A 146 4.94 20.91 -17.41
C ALA A 146 5.20 19.57 -16.72
N ARG A 147 5.92 19.55 -15.58
CA ARG A 147 6.20 18.33 -14.81
C ARG A 147 4.95 17.73 -14.16
N ASN A 148 3.97 18.58 -13.84
CA ASN A 148 2.67 18.12 -13.36
C ASN A 148 1.84 17.44 -14.47
N ARG A 149 1.89 18.03 -15.69
CA ARG A 149 1.04 17.58 -16.78
C ARG A 149 1.56 16.35 -17.50
N ILE A 150 2.87 16.13 -17.50
CA ILE A 150 3.51 15.06 -18.27
C ILE A 150 3.17 13.66 -17.74
N ILE A 151 2.77 13.54 -16.48
CA ILE A 151 2.56 12.22 -15.85
C ILE A 151 1.57 11.34 -16.64
N GLY A 152 0.47 11.89 -17.13
CA GLY A 152 -0.50 11.11 -17.92
C GLY A 152 0.10 10.57 -19.23
N VAL A 153 0.98 11.35 -19.87
CA VAL A 153 1.72 10.90 -21.07
C VAL A 153 2.72 9.82 -20.71
N GLN A 154 3.42 9.96 -19.60
CA GLN A 154 4.38 8.96 -19.11
C GLN A 154 3.69 7.64 -18.76
N LEU A 155 2.57 7.68 -18.03
CA LEU A 155 1.79 6.48 -17.71
C LEU A 155 1.37 5.74 -18.98
N PHE A 156 0.87 6.45 -19.99
CA PHE A 156 0.50 5.87 -21.27
C PHE A 156 1.72 5.31 -22.02
N TRP A 157 2.82 6.07 -22.10
CA TRP A 157 4.01 5.69 -22.86
C TRP A 157 4.68 4.43 -22.32
N TYR A 158 4.73 4.30 -20.99
CA TYR A 158 5.33 3.14 -20.31
C TYR A 158 4.33 2.00 -20.03
N GLY A 159 3.09 2.10 -20.50
CA GLY A 159 2.08 1.05 -20.28
C GLY A 159 1.68 0.84 -18.83
N ILE A 160 1.77 1.89 -18.01
CA ILE A 160 1.41 1.81 -16.59
C ILE A 160 -0.10 1.70 -16.43
N ALA A 161 -0.55 0.61 -15.78
CA ALA A 161 -1.96 0.27 -15.66
C ALA A 161 -2.72 1.09 -14.59
N GLY A 162 -2.03 1.59 -13.58
CA GLY A 162 -2.64 2.34 -12.50
C GLY A 162 -1.73 3.38 -11.86
N PHE A 163 -2.36 4.33 -11.17
CA PHE A 163 -1.63 5.36 -10.43
C PHE A 163 -2.23 5.55 -9.04
N LEU A 164 -1.40 5.37 -8.01
CA LEU A 164 -1.80 5.57 -6.62
C LEU A 164 -1.56 7.02 -6.19
N GLN A 165 -2.57 7.63 -5.62
CA GLN A 165 -2.48 8.95 -5.00
C GLN A 165 -2.81 8.86 -3.52
N TRP A 166 -1.83 9.06 -2.65
CA TRP A 166 -1.96 8.89 -1.21
C TRP A 166 -2.82 9.96 -0.51
N GLY A 167 -2.87 11.17 -1.02
CA GLY A 167 -3.44 12.33 -0.34
C GLY A 167 -4.66 12.93 -1.03
N PHE A 168 -5.64 12.14 -1.45
CA PHE A 168 -6.80 12.61 -2.21
C PHE A 168 -7.57 13.74 -1.49
N ASN A 169 -7.85 13.61 -0.20
CA ASN A 169 -8.62 14.57 0.59
C ASN A 169 -7.94 14.92 1.92
N PHE A 170 -6.65 15.10 1.88
CA PHE A 170 -5.83 15.44 3.04
C PHE A 170 -5.94 16.96 3.33
N TYR A 171 -6.87 17.34 4.17
CA TYR A 171 -7.14 18.73 4.53
C TYR A 171 -6.58 19.14 5.89
N ASN A 172 -6.10 18.19 6.67
CA ASN A 172 -5.56 18.46 7.99
C ASN A 172 -4.12 18.94 7.91
N ASN A 173 -3.81 20.01 8.67
CA ASN A 173 -2.43 20.37 8.89
C ASN A 173 -1.85 19.43 9.97
N PRO A 174 -0.82 18.64 9.68
CA PRO A 174 -0.18 17.78 10.65
C PRO A 174 0.75 18.58 11.58
N VAL A 175 0.22 19.55 12.30
CA VAL A 175 0.98 20.28 13.34
C VAL A 175 0.85 19.55 14.65
#